data_eda779fb452a9a1dd6989f8f329d7927
#
_entry.id   eda779fb452a9a1dd6989f8f329d7927
#
_cell.length_a   1.000
_cell.length_b   1.000
_cell.length_c   1.000
_cell.angle_alpha   90.00
_cell.angle_beta   90.00
_cell.angle_gamma   90.00
#
_symmetry.space_group_name_H-M   'P 1'
#
loop_
_entity.id
_entity.type
_entity.pdbx_description
1 polymer ?
#
loop_
_entity_poly.entity_id
_entity_poly.type
_entity_poly.pdbx_seq_one_letter_code
_entity_poly.pdbx_strand_id
1 'polypeptide(L)'
;VRRQRQMCIRDRDITYVKWDCNRYITQPGSSYLQPADQSHLWIDYNWALYRLMDRFAKGFPNVMAMLCAGGSGRVDYGAMPYFHSFWPSDNTDPLGRIKIQWGFSHFFPANTISAHVTRMGKRHLKMAIDVALSGAFGIDLALDKATAEERAQIADAVKLYKERIRPLVMHGELYRLVSPYESPLASLSYVSTDKQKAVVYFYQTKDGNEPRVMLGGLDAHKKYRVEEVSLAKGVTSRFPANGKVFTGAELMEKGLENPLNTQFESAVLILVANN
;
A
#
# COMPACT_ATOMS: atom_id res chain seq x y z
N VAL A 1 24.33 -6.29 23.39
CA VAL A 1 23.07 -5.96 22.65
C VAL A 1 23.13 -6.37 21.18
N ARG A 2 24.24 -6.11 20.43
CA ARG A 2 24.34 -6.48 18.99
C ARG A 2 24.34 -8.00 18.75
N ARG A 3 25.09 -8.79 19.59
CA ARG A 3 25.13 -10.26 19.47
C ARG A 3 23.78 -10.91 19.78
N GLN A 4 23.04 -10.40 20.76
CA GLN A 4 21.73 -10.93 21.12
C GLN A 4 20.69 -10.76 20.02
N ARG A 5 20.65 -9.62 19.31
CA ARG A 5 19.70 -9.40 18.20
C ARG A 5 19.97 -10.32 17.02
N GLN A 6 21.23 -10.57 16.68
CA GLN A 6 21.59 -11.53 15.63
C GLN A 6 21.27 -12.98 16.02
N MET A 7 21.46 -13.33 17.29
CA MET A 7 21.04 -14.64 17.82
C MET A 7 19.53 -14.84 17.69
N CYS A 8 18.72 -13.87 18.10
CA CYS A 8 17.24 -13.99 18.02
C CYS A 8 16.73 -14.26 16.61
N ILE A 9 17.32 -13.66 15.58
CA ILE A 9 16.91 -13.93 14.17
C ILE A 9 17.24 -15.37 13.80
N ARG A 10 18.42 -15.88 14.18
CA ARG A 10 18.89 -17.23 13.84
C ARG A 10 18.19 -18.32 14.64
N ASP A 11 17.97 -18.08 15.94
CA ASP A 11 17.52 -19.11 16.87
C ASP A 11 15.98 -19.16 17.00
N ARG A 12 15.25 -18.19 16.43
CA ARG A 12 13.80 -18.05 16.58
C ARG A 12 13.04 -18.04 15.26
N ASP A 13 13.68 -18.39 14.15
CA ASP A 13 13.08 -18.42 12.79
C ASP A 13 12.30 -17.14 12.44
N ILE A 14 12.86 -15.97 12.81
CA ILE A 14 12.26 -14.68 12.48
C ILE A 14 12.29 -14.49 10.96
N THR A 15 11.13 -14.35 10.38
CA THR A 15 10.96 -14.20 8.93
C THR A 15 10.67 -12.75 8.49
N TYR A 16 10.40 -11.85 9.45
CA TYR A 16 10.08 -10.45 9.20
C TYR A 16 10.68 -9.53 10.24
N VAL A 17 11.25 -8.42 9.78
CA VAL A 17 11.83 -7.35 10.63
C VAL A 17 11.30 -6.00 10.18
N LYS A 18 10.72 -5.23 11.10
CA LYS A 18 10.55 -3.79 10.95
C LYS A 18 11.79 -3.10 11.52
N TRP A 19 12.57 -2.49 10.65
CA TRP A 19 13.72 -1.68 11.04
C TRP A 19 13.27 -0.26 11.27
N ASP A 20 13.15 0.12 12.52
CA ASP A 20 12.67 1.45 12.92
C ASP A 20 13.79 2.27 13.57
N CYS A 21 13.96 3.51 13.13
CA CYS A 21 14.95 4.44 13.68
C CYS A 21 14.41 5.87 13.58
N ASN A 22 13.63 6.29 14.57
CA ASN A 22 12.81 7.51 14.56
C ASN A 22 13.58 8.80 14.83
N ARG A 23 14.90 8.75 14.96
CA ARG A 23 15.72 9.92 15.20
C ARG A 23 16.39 10.41 13.93
N TYR A 24 16.09 11.64 13.55
CA TYR A 24 16.85 12.34 12.52
C TYR A 24 18.12 12.95 13.12
N ILE A 25 19.17 13.06 12.30
CA ILE A 25 20.37 13.79 12.67
C ILE A 25 20.12 15.25 12.38
N THR A 26 19.94 16.08 13.41
CA THR A 26 19.63 17.50 13.26
C THR A 26 20.87 18.37 13.48
N GLN A 27 21.77 17.97 14.38
CA GLN A 27 23.01 18.66 14.70
C GLN A 27 24.13 17.61 14.81
N PRO A 28 24.70 17.18 13.67
CA PRO A 28 25.71 16.14 13.68
C PRO A 28 27.04 16.69 14.20
N GLY A 29 27.69 15.87 15.02
CA GLY A 29 29.06 16.13 15.49
C GLY A 29 29.72 14.81 15.86
N SER A 30 31.00 14.67 15.59
CA SER A 30 31.79 13.50 15.94
C SER A 30 33.08 13.90 16.62
N SER A 31 33.35 13.32 17.78
CA SER A 31 34.64 13.50 18.47
C SER A 31 35.82 12.83 17.75
N TYR A 32 35.56 12.00 16.75
CA TYR A 32 36.59 11.34 15.93
C TYR A 32 37.03 12.17 14.72
N LEU A 33 36.22 13.14 14.31
CA LEU A 33 36.49 13.97 13.15
C LEU A 33 37.15 15.30 13.58
N GLN A 34 38.13 15.73 12.79
CA GLN A 34 38.70 17.07 12.95
C GLN A 34 37.64 18.15 12.67
N PRO A 35 37.77 19.38 13.21
CA PRO A 35 36.81 20.47 12.98
C PRO A 35 36.53 20.73 11.49
N ALA A 36 37.56 20.64 10.63
CA ALA A 36 37.43 20.83 9.18
C ALA A 36 36.61 19.73 8.49
N ASP A 37 36.54 18.53 9.06
CA ASP A 37 35.90 17.35 8.46
C ASP A 37 34.48 17.12 9.01
N GLN A 38 33.99 17.93 9.95
CA GLN A 38 32.68 17.71 10.58
C GLN A 38 31.53 17.75 9.54
N SER A 39 31.65 18.50 8.46
CA SER A 39 30.67 18.55 7.37
C SER A 39 30.54 17.22 6.60
N HIS A 40 31.58 16.40 6.59
CA HIS A 40 31.58 15.07 5.94
C HIS A 40 30.65 14.08 6.66
N LEU A 41 30.30 14.33 7.93
CA LEU A 41 29.48 13.42 8.72
C LEU A 41 28.13 13.12 8.07
N TRP A 42 27.51 14.08 7.36
CA TRP A 42 26.26 13.87 6.64
C TRP A 42 26.37 12.80 5.56
N ILE A 43 27.46 12.83 4.80
CA ILE A 43 27.73 11.86 3.72
C ILE A 43 28.17 10.53 4.31
N ASP A 44 29.13 10.55 5.21
CA ASP A 44 29.72 9.35 5.81
C ASP A 44 28.71 8.54 6.60
N TYR A 45 27.77 9.21 7.27
CA TYR A 45 26.67 8.54 7.96
C TYR A 45 25.80 7.75 7.01
N ASN A 46 25.37 8.34 5.88
CA ASN A 46 24.52 7.67 4.90
C ASN A 46 25.24 6.46 4.26
N TRP A 47 26.51 6.63 3.88
CA TRP A 47 27.31 5.50 3.39
C TRP A 47 27.50 4.39 4.43
N ALA A 48 27.71 4.75 5.68
CA ALA A 48 27.82 3.77 6.76
C ALA A 48 26.48 3.04 7.00
N LEU A 49 25.36 3.75 6.89
CA LEU A 49 24.03 3.18 7.00
C LEU A 49 23.75 2.19 5.86
N TYR A 50 24.03 2.54 4.62
CA TYR A 50 23.87 1.62 3.48
C TYR A 50 24.76 0.39 3.61
N ARG A 51 26.01 0.52 4.05
CA ARG A 51 26.86 -0.66 4.35
C ARG A 51 26.26 -1.55 5.44
N LEU A 52 25.61 -0.96 6.44
CA LEU A 52 24.93 -1.73 7.49
C LEU A 52 23.70 -2.46 6.96
N MET A 53 22.89 -1.80 6.11
CA MET A 53 21.72 -2.37 5.43
C MET A 53 22.14 -3.53 4.51
N ASP A 54 23.18 -3.35 3.72
CA ASP A 54 23.76 -4.39 2.85
C ASP A 54 24.20 -5.62 3.66
N ARG A 55 24.92 -5.41 4.76
CA ARG A 55 25.33 -6.50 5.65
C ARG A 55 24.15 -7.25 6.27
N PHE A 56 23.07 -6.54 6.59
CA PHE A 56 21.84 -7.16 7.08
C PHE A 56 21.20 -8.01 5.98
N ALA A 57 20.99 -7.45 4.79
CA ALA A 57 20.35 -8.14 3.66
C ALA A 57 21.14 -9.40 3.26
N LYS A 58 22.48 -9.30 3.15
CA LYS A 58 23.36 -10.44 2.85
C LYS A 58 23.43 -11.49 3.97
N GLY A 59 23.37 -11.04 5.22
CA GLY A 59 23.43 -11.93 6.38
C GLY A 59 22.13 -12.69 6.67
N PHE A 60 21.00 -12.17 6.17
CA PHE A 60 19.66 -12.72 6.42
C PHE A 60 18.79 -12.65 5.14
N PRO A 61 19.17 -13.34 4.04
CA PRO A 61 18.52 -13.20 2.75
C PRO A 61 17.05 -13.69 2.73
N ASN A 62 16.65 -14.51 3.70
CA ASN A 62 15.30 -15.04 3.82
C ASN A 62 14.42 -14.24 4.78
N VAL A 63 14.93 -13.12 5.35
CA VAL A 63 14.17 -12.28 6.26
C VAL A 63 13.62 -11.10 5.48
N MET A 64 12.30 -10.97 5.43
CA MET A 64 11.65 -9.79 4.88
C MET A 64 11.90 -8.58 5.79
N ALA A 65 12.29 -7.47 5.21
CA ALA A 65 12.57 -6.25 5.95
C ALA A 65 11.71 -5.09 5.48
N MET A 66 11.13 -4.36 6.44
CA MET A 66 10.44 -3.09 6.24
C MET A 66 11.25 -1.97 6.88
N LEU A 67 11.49 -0.88 6.14
CA LEU A 67 12.16 0.31 6.68
C LEU A 67 11.13 1.31 7.20
N CYS A 68 11.39 1.79 8.42
CA CYS A 68 10.64 2.86 9.06
C CYS A 68 11.60 3.84 9.74
N ALA A 69 11.24 5.11 9.75
CA ALA A 69 11.93 6.14 10.53
C ALA A 69 10.95 7.31 10.80
N GLY A 70 9.98 7.11 11.69
CA GLY A 70 8.87 8.04 11.86
C GLY A 70 8.06 8.19 10.57
N GLY A 71 7.78 7.08 9.90
CA GLY A 71 7.35 7.02 8.52
C GLY A 71 8.51 6.92 7.54
N SER A 72 8.47 7.70 6.45
CA SER A 72 9.40 7.60 5.32
C SER A 72 10.68 8.44 5.44
N GLY A 73 11.09 8.84 6.66
CA GLY A 73 12.24 9.71 6.85
C GLY A 73 13.60 9.16 6.43
N ARG A 74 13.70 7.87 6.11
CA ARG A 74 14.91 7.21 5.57
C ARG A 74 14.64 6.46 4.27
N VAL A 75 13.55 6.78 3.61
CA VAL A 75 13.21 6.21 2.31
C VAL A 75 13.93 7.01 1.23
N ASP A 76 14.86 6.36 0.56
CA ASP A 76 15.57 6.89 -0.58
C ASP A 76 15.97 5.74 -1.53
N TYR A 77 16.47 6.09 -2.72
CA TYR A 77 16.87 5.09 -3.70
C TYR A 77 18.09 4.25 -3.27
N GLY A 78 18.92 4.76 -2.37
CA GLY A 78 20.07 4.02 -1.82
C GLY A 78 19.65 2.93 -0.82
N ALA A 79 18.52 3.12 -0.12
CA ALA A 79 17.95 2.14 0.81
C ALA A 79 17.11 1.06 0.11
N MET A 80 16.52 1.37 -1.05
CA MET A 80 15.59 0.47 -1.76
C MET A 80 16.14 -0.93 -2.05
N PRO A 81 17.42 -1.13 -2.40
CA PRO A 81 17.96 -2.47 -2.67
C PRO A 81 17.94 -3.42 -1.46
N TYR A 82 17.80 -2.90 -0.25
CA TYR A 82 17.96 -3.64 1.00
C TYR A 82 16.65 -3.94 1.72
N PHE A 83 15.53 -3.31 1.29
CA PHE A 83 14.23 -3.45 1.94
C PHE A 83 13.14 -3.86 0.95
N HIS A 84 12.24 -4.72 1.43
CA HIS A 84 11.11 -5.22 0.65
C HIS A 84 9.92 -4.26 0.65
N SER A 85 9.81 -3.44 1.72
CA SER A 85 8.75 -2.45 1.86
C SER A 85 9.17 -1.30 2.77
N PHE A 86 8.41 -0.21 2.66
CA PHE A 86 8.65 1.02 3.41
C PHE A 86 7.38 1.46 4.11
N TRP A 87 7.53 1.97 5.34
CA TRP A 87 6.44 2.56 6.10
C TRP A 87 6.28 4.02 5.68
N PRO A 88 5.28 4.40 4.86
CA PRO A 88 5.25 5.74 4.28
C PRO A 88 4.91 6.84 5.30
N SER A 89 4.17 6.51 6.37
CA SER A 89 3.81 7.45 7.43
C SER A 89 3.22 6.73 8.64
N ASP A 90 3.43 7.30 9.84
CA ASP A 90 2.78 6.86 11.08
C ASP A 90 1.30 7.31 11.15
N ASN A 91 0.88 8.24 10.28
CA ASN A 91 -0.54 8.50 10.09
C ASN A 91 -1.17 7.36 9.29
N THR A 92 -1.98 6.55 9.97
CA THR A 92 -2.68 5.39 9.41
C THR A 92 -4.19 5.58 9.34
N ASP A 93 -4.67 6.81 9.58
CA ASP A 93 -6.05 7.18 9.26
C ASP A 93 -6.33 6.95 7.76
N PRO A 94 -7.43 6.29 7.38
CA PRO A 94 -7.66 5.90 5.98
C PRO A 94 -7.71 7.09 5.02
N LEU A 95 -8.30 8.23 5.40
CA LEU A 95 -8.32 9.42 4.55
C LEU A 95 -6.91 10.01 4.36
N GLY A 96 -6.13 10.04 5.44
CA GLY A 96 -4.73 10.45 5.38
C GLY A 96 -3.90 9.52 4.50
N ARG A 97 -4.08 8.21 4.65
CA ARG A 97 -3.32 7.19 3.89
C ARG A 97 -3.59 7.21 2.40
N ILE A 98 -4.80 7.54 1.95
CA ILE A 98 -5.09 7.71 0.53
C ILE A 98 -4.13 8.73 -0.09
N LYS A 99 -3.98 9.91 0.51
CA LYS A 99 -3.08 10.96 0.02
C LYS A 99 -1.60 10.59 0.16
N ILE A 100 -1.23 9.98 1.28
CA ILE A 100 0.15 9.56 1.56
C ILE A 100 0.59 8.49 0.56
N GLN A 101 -0.21 7.44 0.34
CA GLN A 101 0.10 6.37 -0.61
C GLN A 101 0.12 6.88 -2.06
N TRP A 102 -0.80 7.78 -2.40
CA TRP A 102 -0.83 8.44 -3.70
C TRP A 102 0.47 9.22 -3.94
N GLY A 103 0.84 10.12 -3.02
CA GLY A 103 2.07 10.92 -3.12
C GLY A 103 3.32 10.06 -3.15
N PHE A 104 3.43 9.06 -2.27
CA PHE A 104 4.55 8.13 -2.22
C PHE A 104 4.76 7.41 -3.57
N SER A 105 3.67 6.97 -4.20
CA SER A 105 3.72 6.24 -5.47
C SER A 105 4.23 7.07 -6.67
N HIS A 106 4.35 8.38 -6.55
CA HIS A 106 4.97 9.22 -7.59
C HIS A 106 6.50 9.14 -7.58
N PHE A 107 7.09 8.84 -6.44
CA PHE A 107 8.55 8.82 -6.26
C PHE A 107 9.11 7.42 -6.10
N PHE A 108 8.32 6.49 -5.56
CA PHE A 108 8.77 5.13 -5.23
C PHE A 108 7.79 4.10 -5.78
N PRO A 109 8.26 2.88 -6.10
CA PRO A 109 7.40 1.81 -6.59
C PRO A 109 6.25 1.51 -5.63
N ALA A 110 5.03 1.46 -6.15
CA ALA A 110 3.83 1.28 -5.35
C ALA A 110 3.80 -0.06 -4.58
N ASN A 111 4.41 -1.11 -5.13
CA ASN A 111 4.54 -2.41 -4.49
C ASN A 111 5.43 -2.41 -3.22
N THR A 112 6.17 -1.34 -2.98
CA THR A 112 6.97 -1.18 -1.77
C THR A 112 6.23 -0.49 -0.62
N ILE A 113 5.00 -0.02 -0.85
CA ILE A 113 4.19 0.69 0.14
C ILE A 113 3.64 -0.30 1.17
N SER A 114 4.09 -0.22 2.43
CA SER A 114 3.42 -0.90 3.54
C SER A 114 2.10 -0.19 3.86
N ALA A 115 1.00 -0.92 3.75
CA ALA A 115 -0.36 -0.42 3.96
C ALA A 115 -1.08 -1.30 4.98
N HIS A 116 -1.20 -0.80 6.21
CA HIS A 116 -1.74 -1.58 7.31
C HIS A 116 -3.04 -0.98 7.87
N VAL A 117 -3.96 -1.85 8.21
CA VAL A 117 -5.13 -1.50 9.03
C VAL A 117 -4.69 -1.42 10.49
N THR A 118 -4.85 -0.27 11.11
CA THR A 118 -4.45 -0.02 12.49
C THR A 118 -5.62 0.51 13.32
N ARG A 119 -5.37 0.76 14.61
CA ARG A 119 -6.36 1.37 15.51
C ARG A 119 -6.93 2.70 14.99
N MET A 120 -6.17 3.49 14.21
CA MET A 120 -6.66 4.75 13.62
C MET A 120 -7.76 4.49 12.59
N GLY A 121 -7.67 3.40 11.83
CA GLY A 121 -8.66 3.02 10.83
C GLY A 121 -9.85 2.24 11.39
N LYS A 122 -9.82 1.81 12.67
CA LYS A 122 -10.83 0.94 13.24
C LYS A 122 -12.25 1.52 13.16
N ARG A 123 -12.41 2.83 13.32
CA ARG A 123 -13.71 3.52 13.27
C ARG A 123 -14.39 3.40 11.91
N HIS A 124 -13.60 3.31 10.83
CA HIS A 124 -14.04 3.15 9.44
C HIS A 124 -13.36 1.91 8.84
N LEU A 125 -13.56 0.76 9.48
CA LEU A 125 -12.81 -0.47 9.22
C LEU A 125 -12.87 -0.89 7.75
N LYS A 126 -14.05 -0.80 7.12
CA LYS A 126 -14.22 -1.14 5.69
C LYS A 126 -13.31 -0.29 4.81
N MET A 127 -13.33 1.02 4.96
CA MET A 127 -12.47 1.91 4.18
C MET A 127 -10.98 1.71 4.50
N ALA A 128 -10.64 1.50 5.78
CA ALA A 128 -9.26 1.22 6.18
C ALA A 128 -8.72 -0.07 5.53
N ILE A 129 -9.54 -1.11 5.45
CA ILE A 129 -9.24 -2.35 4.74
C ILE A 129 -9.03 -2.06 3.25
N ASP A 130 -9.98 -1.40 2.59
CA ASP A 130 -9.91 -1.14 1.15
C ASP A 130 -8.67 -0.31 0.77
N VAL A 131 -8.32 0.69 1.59
CA VAL A 131 -7.09 1.49 1.41
C VAL A 131 -5.85 0.62 1.61
N ALA A 132 -5.83 -0.24 2.62
CA ALA A 132 -4.70 -1.12 2.87
C ALA A 132 -4.51 -2.17 1.76
N LEU A 133 -5.60 -2.64 1.14
CA LEU A 133 -5.55 -3.58 0.02
C LEU A 133 -4.81 -3.04 -1.22
N SER A 134 -4.59 -1.72 -1.32
CA SER A 134 -3.86 -1.12 -2.45
C SER A 134 -2.33 -1.05 -2.26
N GLY A 135 -1.79 -1.65 -1.20
CA GLY A 135 -0.35 -1.75 -0.94
C GLY A 135 0.05 -3.14 -0.42
N ALA A 136 1.22 -3.24 0.21
CA ALA A 136 1.62 -4.43 0.96
C ALA A 136 0.76 -4.51 2.23
N PHE A 137 -0.32 -5.26 2.13
CA PHE A 137 -1.39 -5.34 3.12
C PHE A 137 -0.94 -5.95 4.45
N GLY A 138 -1.27 -5.29 5.55
CA GLY A 138 -1.01 -5.79 6.90
C GLY A 138 -2.08 -5.37 7.91
N ILE A 139 -2.08 -6.05 9.05
CA ILE A 139 -3.02 -5.81 10.16
C ILE A 139 -2.22 -5.53 11.43
N ASP A 140 -2.38 -4.33 11.98
CA ASP A 140 -1.79 -3.86 13.24
C ASP A 140 -2.89 -3.54 14.26
N LEU A 141 -3.77 -4.50 14.50
CA LEU A 141 -4.87 -4.41 15.45
C LEU A 141 -4.73 -5.44 16.56
N ALA A 142 -5.18 -5.08 17.76
CA ALA A 142 -5.37 -6.02 18.85
C ALA A 142 -6.59 -6.92 18.56
N LEU A 143 -6.36 -8.02 17.85
CA LEU A 143 -7.43 -8.92 17.36
C LEU A 143 -8.20 -9.60 18.50
N ASP A 144 -7.59 -9.74 19.67
CA ASP A 144 -8.23 -10.19 20.91
C ASP A 144 -9.32 -9.23 21.39
N LYS A 145 -9.21 -7.93 21.06
CA LYS A 145 -10.17 -6.87 21.38
C LYS A 145 -11.15 -6.56 20.25
N ALA A 146 -11.02 -7.23 19.12
CA ALA A 146 -11.92 -7.05 17.98
C ALA A 146 -13.21 -7.86 18.19
N THR A 147 -14.34 -7.36 17.66
CA THR A 147 -15.61 -8.11 17.65
C THR A 147 -15.52 -9.32 16.73
N ALA A 148 -16.50 -10.23 16.82
CA ALA A 148 -16.57 -11.38 15.92
C ALA A 148 -16.73 -10.94 14.45
N GLU A 149 -17.54 -9.91 14.21
CA GLU A 149 -17.79 -9.33 12.89
C GLU A 149 -16.54 -8.67 12.33
N GLU A 150 -15.82 -7.86 13.14
CA GLU A 150 -14.55 -7.24 12.74
C GLU A 150 -13.50 -8.31 12.37
N ARG A 151 -13.38 -9.38 13.17
CA ARG A 151 -12.46 -10.49 12.88
C ARG A 151 -12.84 -11.21 11.60
N ALA A 152 -14.13 -11.45 11.37
CA ALA A 152 -14.61 -12.08 10.14
C ALA A 152 -14.28 -11.20 8.92
N GLN A 153 -14.57 -9.90 8.99
CA GLN A 153 -14.25 -8.95 7.90
C GLN A 153 -12.75 -8.89 7.60
N ILE A 154 -11.90 -8.88 8.63
CA ILE A 154 -10.44 -8.91 8.47
C ILE A 154 -9.99 -10.23 7.84
N ALA A 155 -10.54 -11.36 8.27
CA ALA A 155 -10.20 -12.68 7.72
C ALA A 155 -10.57 -12.77 6.22
N ASP A 156 -11.75 -12.28 5.84
CA ASP A 156 -12.19 -12.22 4.45
C ASP A 156 -11.27 -11.31 3.61
N ALA A 157 -10.87 -10.17 4.14
CA ALA A 157 -9.94 -9.27 3.48
C ALA A 157 -8.53 -9.88 3.29
N VAL A 158 -8.01 -10.60 4.29
CA VAL A 158 -6.74 -11.33 4.19
C VAL A 158 -6.82 -12.41 3.10
N LYS A 159 -7.92 -13.15 3.04
CA LYS A 159 -8.15 -14.14 2.01
C LYS A 159 -8.23 -13.51 0.63
N LEU A 160 -9.05 -12.48 0.46
CA LEU A 160 -9.19 -11.73 -0.78
C LEU A 160 -7.84 -11.20 -1.28
N TYR A 161 -7.06 -10.59 -0.38
CA TYR A 161 -5.74 -10.09 -0.71
C TYR A 161 -4.80 -11.17 -1.22
N LYS A 162 -4.67 -12.27 -0.47
CA LYS A 162 -3.76 -13.37 -0.81
C LYS A 162 -4.11 -14.05 -2.12
N GLU A 163 -5.40 -14.26 -2.37
CA GLU A 163 -5.86 -15.06 -3.52
C GLU A 163 -6.02 -14.23 -4.79
N ARG A 164 -6.41 -12.95 -4.69
CA ARG A 164 -6.85 -12.19 -5.87
C ARG A 164 -6.12 -10.86 -6.08
N ILE A 165 -5.78 -10.13 -5.02
CA ILE A 165 -5.26 -8.76 -5.12
C ILE A 165 -3.74 -8.72 -5.12
N ARG A 166 -3.09 -9.48 -4.23
CA ARG A 166 -1.63 -9.43 -4.04
C ARG A 166 -0.83 -9.53 -5.34
N PRO A 167 -1.12 -10.44 -6.29
CA PRO A 167 -0.37 -10.51 -7.54
C PRO A 167 -0.46 -9.23 -8.35
N LEU A 168 -1.62 -8.56 -8.34
CA LEU A 168 -1.84 -7.31 -9.07
C LEU A 168 -1.08 -6.14 -8.44
N VAL A 169 -1.12 -5.99 -7.10
CA VAL A 169 -0.40 -4.94 -6.39
C VAL A 169 1.11 -5.11 -6.47
N MET A 170 1.59 -6.36 -6.41
CA MET A 170 3.03 -6.65 -6.40
C MET A 170 3.69 -6.62 -7.77
N HIS A 171 2.96 -6.96 -8.82
CA HIS A 171 3.52 -7.16 -10.17
C HIS A 171 2.77 -6.43 -11.29
N GLY A 172 1.62 -5.83 -11.00
CA GLY A 172 0.83 -5.07 -11.97
C GLY A 172 1.33 -3.65 -12.16
N GLU A 173 0.87 -3.02 -13.21
CA GLU A 173 1.12 -1.62 -13.51
C GLU A 173 0.10 -0.72 -12.81
N LEU A 174 0.58 0.31 -12.09
CA LEU A 174 -0.26 1.29 -11.40
C LEU A 174 -0.76 2.37 -12.36
N TYR A 175 -2.07 2.58 -12.38
CA TYR A 175 -2.74 3.72 -13.03
C TYR A 175 -3.44 4.56 -11.98
N ARG A 176 -3.10 5.86 -11.91
CA ARG A 176 -3.77 6.85 -11.06
C ARG A 176 -4.90 7.47 -11.87
N LEU A 177 -6.14 7.19 -11.48
CA LEU A 177 -7.32 7.51 -12.29
C LEU A 177 -7.95 8.84 -11.88
N VAL A 178 -8.17 9.06 -10.59
CA VAL A 178 -8.76 10.29 -10.04
C VAL A 178 -7.94 10.75 -8.83
N SER A 179 -7.45 11.98 -8.90
CA SER A 179 -6.57 12.56 -7.88
C SER A 179 -7.34 12.93 -6.59
N PRO A 180 -6.85 12.51 -5.39
CA PRO A 180 -7.46 12.90 -4.11
C PRO A 180 -7.28 14.38 -3.76
N TYR A 181 -6.53 15.13 -4.57
CA TYR A 181 -6.29 16.56 -4.38
C TYR A 181 -7.25 17.41 -5.21
N GLU A 182 -7.83 16.85 -6.27
CA GLU A 182 -8.65 17.57 -7.26
C GLU A 182 -10.13 17.18 -7.22
N SER A 183 -10.44 15.98 -6.71
CA SER A 183 -11.81 15.43 -6.66
C SER A 183 -12.20 15.01 -5.23
N PRO A 184 -13.52 14.96 -4.92
CA PRO A 184 -14.02 14.31 -3.70
C PRO A 184 -13.78 12.79 -3.69
N LEU A 185 -13.57 12.18 -4.86
CA LEU A 185 -13.18 10.79 -5.04
C LEU A 185 -11.67 10.69 -5.27
N ALA A 186 -11.05 9.63 -4.74
CA ALA A 186 -9.76 9.14 -5.22
C ALA A 186 -9.95 7.77 -5.86
N SER A 187 -9.28 7.53 -7.00
CA SER A 187 -9.34 6.24 -7.66
C SER A 187 -8.01 5.89 -8.30
N LEU A 188 -7.62 4.64 -8.16
CA LEU A 188 -6.44 4.05 -8.80
C LEU A 188 -6.71 2.62 -9.22
N SER A 189 -5.91 2.08 -10.11
CA SER A 189 -5.98 0.68 -10.49
C SER A 189 -4.60 0.05 -10.67
N TYR A 190 -4.54 -1.26 -10.48
CA TYR A 190 -3.42 -2.08 -10.94
C TYR A 190 -3.89 -3.02 -12.02
N VAL A 191 -3.16 -3.07 -13.12
CA VAL A 191 -3.45 -3.93 -14.27
C VAL A 191 -2.33 -4.95 -14.41
N SER A 192 -2.65 -6.24 -14.55
CA SER A 192 -1.65 -7.27 -14.80
C SER A 192 -0.92 -7.04 -16.13
N THR A 193 0.35 -7.41 -16.21
CA THR A 193 1.19 -7.20 -17.41
C THR A 193 0.63 -7.87 -18.66
N ASP A 194 -0.07 -9.01 -18.51
CA ASP A 194 -0.78 -9.73 -19.58
C ASP A 194 -2.15 -9.14 -19.92
N LYS A 195 -2.57 -8.09 -19.17
CA LYS A 195 -3.87 -7.43 -19.28
C LYS A 195 -5.08 -8.38 -19.16
N GLN A 196 -4.90 -9.47 -18.39
CA GLN A 196 -5.99 -10.41 -18.11
C GLN A 196 -6.82 -10.01 -16.89
N LYS A 197 -6.21 -9.28 -15.96
CA LYS A 197 -6.85 -8.89 -14.70
C LYS A 197 -6.51 -7.44 -14.33
N ALA A 198 -7.45 -6.79 -13.68
CA ALA A 198 -7.20 -5.51 -13.02
C ALA A 198 -7.94 -5.45 -11.68
N VAL A 199 -7.43 -4.63 -10.76
CA VAL A 199 -8.13 -4.23 -9.55
C VAL A 199 -8.26 -2.72 -9.54
N VAL A 200 -9.46 -2.22 -9.26
CA VAL A 200 -9.79 -0.78 -9.24
C VAL A 200 -10.30 -0.41 -7.87
N TYR A 201 -9.78 0.66 -7.32
CA TYR A 201 -10.13 1.17 -6.00
C TYR A 201 -10.87 2.49 -6.13
N PHE A 202 -11.93 2.64 -5.35
CA PHE A 202 -12.73 3.86 -5.22
C PHE A 202 -12.76 4.27 -3.75
N TYR A 203 -12.38 5.52 -3.46
CA TYR A 203 -12.35 6.06 -2.11
C TYR A 203 -13.02 7.43 -2.09
N GLN A 204 -14.20 7.53 -1.49
CA GLN A 204 -14.89 8.80 -1.30
C GLN A 204 -14.26 9.55 -0.13
N THR A 205 -13.44 10.57 -0.43
CA THR A 205 -12.64 11.31 0.57
C THR A 205 -13.39 12.47 1.20
N LYS A 206 -14.43 12.96 0.53
CA LYS A 206 -15.37 14.02 0.96
C LYS A 206 -16.73 13.72 0.40
N ASP A 207 -17.76 14.36 0.96
CA ASP A 207 -19.07 14.39 0.30
C ASP A 207 -18.97 15.08 -1.06
N GLY A 208 -19.64 14.54 -2.05
CA GLY A 208 -19.61 15.07 -3.41
C GLY A 208 -19.74 13.97 -4.46
N ASN A 209 -19.81 14.38 -5.72
CA ASN A 209 -20.04 13.48 -6.83
C ASN A 209 -18.90 13.51 -7.84
N GLU A 210 -18.38 12.34 -8.18
CA GLU A 210 -17.53 12.08 -9.33
C GLU A 210 -18.19 10.94 -10.11
N PRO A 211 -19.03 11.27 -11.09
CA PRO A 211 -20.01 10.30 -11.62
C PRO A 211 -19.39 9.15 -12.41
N ARG A 212 -18.18 9.34 -12.95
CA ARG A 212 -17.52 8.34 -13.78
C ARG A 212 -16.02 8.34 -13.60
N VAL A 213 -15.43 7.14 -13.63
CA VAL A 213 -13.98 6.93 -13.56
C VAL A 213 -13.54 6.18 -14.82
N MET A 214 -12.81 6.87 -15.70
CA MET A 214 -12.16 6.26 -16.86
C MET A 214 -11.01 5.40 -16.39
N LEU A 215 -10.94 4.16 -16.89
CA LEU A 215 -9.85 3.24 -16.54
C LEU A 215 -8.66 3.45 -17.48
N GLY A 216 -7.50 2.92 -17.08
CA GLY A 216 -6.28 2.96 -17.87
C GLY A 216 -5.63 1.59 -18.02
N GLY A 217 -4.80 1.41 -19.06
CA GLY A 217 -3.92 0.26 -19.21
C GLY A 217 -4.55 -1.06 -19.63
N LEU A 218 -5.86 -1.10 -19.85
CA LEU A 218 -6.55 -2.30 -20.32
C LEU A 218 -6.25 -2.58 -21.79
N ASP A 219 -6.52 -3.81 -22.23
CA ASP A 219 -6.54 -4.15 -23.64
C ASP A 219 -7.90 -3.77 -24.25
N ALA A 220 -7.91 -2.87 -25.22
CA ALA A 220 -9.13 -2.36 -25.83
C ALA A 220 -10.05 -3.44 -26.42
N HIS A 221 -9.46 -4.54 -26.91
CA HIS A 221 -10.17 -5.63 -27.60
C HIS A 221 -10.67 -6.73 -26.66
N LYS A 222 -10.14 -6.81 -25.42
CA LYS A 222 -10.60 -7.81 -24.45
C LYS A 222 -11.92 -7.38 -23.81
N LYS A 223 -12.71 -8.37 -23.40
CA LYS A 223 -13.95 -8.19 -22.65
C LYS A 223 -13.68 -8.54 -21.18
N TYR A 224 -13.99 -7.62 -20.28
CA TYR A 224 -13.76 -7.76 -18.84
C TYR A 224 -15.07 -7.89 -18.09
N ARG A 225 -15.21 -8.93 -17.29
CA ARG A 225 -16.26 -9.03 -16.27
C ARG A 225 -15.85 -8.24 -15.06
N VAL A 226 -16.74 -7.37 -14.59
CA VAL A 226 -16.54 -6.52 -13.41
C VAL A 226 -17.21 -7.17 -12.19
N GLU A 227 -16.50 -7.20 -11.05
CA GLU A 227 -16.99 -7.74 -9.79
C GLU A 227 -16.56 -6.83 -8.63
N GLU A 228 -17.49 -6.36 -7.80
CA GLU A 228 -17.17 -5.71 -6.54
C GLU A 228 -16.87 -6.78 -5.48
N VAL A 229 -15.67 -6.73 -4.90
CA VAL A 229 -15.12 -7.82 -4.08
C VAL A 229 -14.97 -7.48 -2.60
N SER A 230 -15.05 -6.22 -2.20
CA SER A 230 -14.87 -5.79 -0.80
C SER A 230 -16.21 -5.55 -0.07
N LEU A 231 -17.27 -6.20 -0.51
CA LEU A 231 -18.59 -6.10 0.11
C LEU A 231 -18.62 -6.83 1.46
N ALA A 232 -19.27 -6.21 2.43
CA ALA A 232 -19.63 -6.91 3.67
C ALA A 232 -20.64 -8.03 3.38
N LYS A 233 -20.63 -9.07 4.21
CA LYS A 233 -21.55 -10.21 4.05
C LYS A 233 -23.01 -9.73 4.05
N GLY A 234 -23.76 -10.14 3.02
CA GLY A 234 -25.18 -9.79 2.86
C GLY A 234 -25.44 -8.41 2.27
N VAL A 235 -24.40 -7.63 1.94
CA VAL A 235 -24.55 -6.33 1.29
C VAL A 235 -24.53 -6.52 -0.24
N THR A 236 -25.50 -5.89 -0.90
CA THR A 236 -25.58 -5.86 -2.37
C THR A 236 -24.74 -4.72 -2.92
N SER A 237 -24.02 -4.95 -4.02
CA SER A 237 -23.26 -3.93 -4.71
C SER A 237 -24.17 -2.80 -5.22
N ARG A 238 -23.72 -1.55 -5.04
CA ARG A 238 -24.36 -0.37 -5.62
C ARG A 238 -23.76 -0.01 -7.00
N PHE A 239 -22.66 -0.63 -7.40
CA PHE A 239 -22.04 -0.39 -8.69
C PHE A 239 -22.88 -0.99 -9.82
N PRO A 240 -23.39 -0.15 -10.77
CA PRO A 240 -24.19 -0.65 -11.89
C PRO A 240 -23.44 -1.61 -12.81
N ALA A 241 -22.10 -1.56 -12.76
CA ALA A 241 -21.21 -2.43 -13.53
C ALA A 241 -21.03 -3.82 -12.92
N ASN A 242 -21.41 -4.04 -11.65
CA ASN A 242 -21.20 -5.31 -10.97
C ASN A 242 -21.90 -6.46 -11.70
N GLY A 243 -21.15 -7.54 -11.98
CA GLY A 243 -21.63 -8.71 -12.71
C GLY A 243 -21.70 -8.55 -14.23
N LYS A 244 -21.50 -7.33 -14.79
CA LYS A 244 -21.56 -7.05 -16.22
C LYS A 244 -20.22 -7.22 -16.91
N VAL A 245 -20.25 -7.25 -18.23
CA VAL A 245 -19.09 -7.40 -19.11
C VAL A 245 -19.00 -6.17 -20.02
N PHE A 246 -17.80 -5.60 -20.11
CA PHE A 246 -17.48 -4.44 -20.94
C PHE A 246 -16.23 -4.72 -21.76
N THR A 247 -16.07 -4.11 -22.91
CA THR A 247 -14.79 -4.08 -23.62
C THR A 247 -13.79 -3.19 -22.89
N GLY A 248 -12.49 -3.44 -23.05
CA GLY A 248 -11.47 -2.53 -22.50
C GLY A 248 -11.59 -1.13 -23.10
N ALA A 249 -11.96 -1.00 -24.37
CA ALA A 249 -12.23 0.29 -25.02
C ALA A 249 -13.35 1.05 -24.27
N GLU A 250 -14.50 0.41 -24.01
CA GLU A 250 -15.60 1.04 -23.27
C GLU A 250 -15.18 1.50 -21.88
N LEU A 251 -14.40 0.69 -21.16
CA LEU A 251 -13.91 1.02 -19.82
C LEU A 251 -12.91 2.18 -19.81
N MET A 252 -12.10 2.32 -20.87
CA MET A 252 -11.13 3.39 -20.98
C MET A 252 -11.72 4.69 -21.53
N GLU A 253 -12.73 4.61 -22.43
CA GLU A 253 -13.35 5.78 -23.08
C GLU A 253 -14.56 6.34 -22.31
N LYS A 254 -15.43 5.43 -21.78
CA LYS A 254 -16.66 5.80 -21.08
C LYS A 254 -16.57 5.65 -19.57
N GLY A 255 -15.64 4.83 -19.11
CA GLY A 255 -15.38 4.57 -17.69
C GLY A 255 -16.47 3.76 -16.99
N LEU A 256 -16.24 3.57 -15.68
CA LEU A 256 -17.21 2.99 -14.76
C LEU A 256 -18.04 4.08 -14.09
N GLU A 257 -19.34 3.86 -14.01
CA GLU A 257 -20.23 4.70 -13.21
C GLU A 257 -19.95 4.50 -11.72
N ASN A 258 -19.78 5.63 -10.99
CA ASN A 258 -19.47 5.63 -9.57
C ASN A 258 -20.72 6.02 -8.75
N PRO A 259 -21.25 5.14 -7.91
CA PRO A 259 -22.40 5.41 -7.05
C PRO A 259 -22.04 6.03 -5.69
N LEU A 260 -20.73 6.16 -5.37
CA LEU A 260 -20.28 6.69 -4.09
C LEU A 260 -20.35 8.21 -4.07
N ASN A 261 -20.86 8.79 -2.99
CA ASN A 261 -21.00 10.23 -2.84
C ASN A 261 -20.85 10.76 -1.41
N THR A 262 -20.73 9.85 -0.43
CA THR A 262 -20.61 10.20 0.98
C THR A 262 -19.20 9.84 1.49
N GLN A 263 -18.60 10.73 2.28
CA GLN A 263 -17.29 10.52 2.86
C GLN A 263 -17.21 9.16 3.59
N PHE A 264 -16.08 8.51 3.50
CA PHE A 264 -15.77 7.16 4.01
C PHE A 264 -16.43 5.99 3.27
N GLU A 265 -17.17 6.24 2.19
CA GLU A 265 -17.54 5.15 1.29
C GLU A 265 -16.33 4.70 0.47
N SER A 266 -16.20 3.39 0.26
CA SER A 266 -15.14 2.82 -0.55
C SER A 266 -15.59 1.53 -1.22
N ALA A 267 -14.94 1.20 -2.33
CA ALA A 267 -15.18 -0.04 -3.04
C ALA A 267 -13.89 -0.55 -3.71
N VAL A 268 -13.79 -1.85 -3.85
CA VAL A 268 -12.74 -2.53 -4.62
C VAL A 268 -13.41 -3.41 -5.65
N LEU A 269 -13.08 -3.16 -6.92
CA LEU A 269 -13.61 -3.94 -8.05
C LEU A 269 -12.47 -4.73 -8.68
N ILE A 270 -12.73 -5.99 -9.01
CA ILE A 270 -11.82 -6.80 -9.82
C ILE A 270 -12.42 -6.97 -11.21
N LEU A 271 -11.57 -6.81 -12.21
CA LEU A 271 -11.87 -7.05 -13.60
C LEU A 271 -11.12 -8.30 -14.06
N VAL A 272 -11.81 -9.21 -14.71
CA VAL A 272 -11.22 -10.42 -15.29
C VAL A 272 -11.61 -10.51 -16.75
N ALA A 273 -10.60 -10.63 -17.63
CA ALA A 273 -10.85 -10.83 -19.05
C ALA A 273 -11.53 -12.20 -19.27
N ASN A 274 -12.60 -12.19 -20.04
CA ASN A 274 -13.21 -13.42 -20.55
C ASN A 274 -12.41 -13.84 -21.79
N ASN A 275 -12.06 -15.10 -21.84
CA ASN A 275 -11.48 -15.73 -23.04
C ASN A 275 -12.52 -15.76 -24.19
#